data_fddaee540d44960d09bca824327b5bc6
#
_entry.id   fddaee540d44960d09bca824327b5bc6
#
_cell.length_a   1.000
_cell.length_b   1.000
_cell.length_c   1.000
_cell.angle_alpha   90.00
_cell.angle_beta   90.00
_cell.angle_gamma   90.00
#
_symmetry.space_group_name_H-M   'P 1'
#
loop_
_entity.id
_entity.type
_entity.pdbx_description
1 polymer ?
#
loop_
_entity_poly.entity_id
_entity_poly.type
_entity_poly.pdbx_seq_one_letter_code
_entity_poly.pdbx_strand_id
1 'polypeptide(L)'
;MTPARPAFDSVSLAPLSFWAKSAAEKEHDFRILRDERPVSWHPPAEGSMLPPPEDGGFWAITRHADVLAVSKRPKDFCSGQGVLFEEIPQEVIEAASSFLALDAPRHTQHMNAIKSMPCRLNLTRTPA
;
A
#
# COMPACT_ATOMS: atom_id res chain seq x y z
N MET A 1 -27.16 -5.22 -3.37
CA MET A 1 -27.09 -3.96 -2.60
C MET A 1 -25.65 -3.77 -2.16
N THR A 2 -24.97 -2.79 -2.74
CA THR A 2 -23.63 -2.41 -2.26
C THR A 2 -23.80 -1.77 -0.88
N PRO A 3 -23.09 -2.21 0.17
CA PRO A 3 -23.20 -1.58 1.48
C PRO A 3 -22.79 -0.12 1.37
N ALA A 4 -23.52 0.77 2.05
CA ALA A 4 -23.18 2.18 2.10
C ALA A 4 -21.76 2.33 2.67
N ARG A 5 -20.92 3.12 1.99
CA ARG A 5 -19.56 3.42 2.48
C ARG A 5 -19.63 4.24 3.77
N PRO A 6 -18.75 4.00 4.73
CA PRO A 6 -18.68 4.82 5.93
C PRO A 6 -18.26 6.25 5.59
N ALA A 7 -18.52 7.17 6.51
CA ALA A 7 -17.98 8.53 6.44
C ALA A 7 -16.42 8.49 6.51
N PHE A 8 -15.79 9.50 5.92
CA PHE A 8 -14.34 9.66 6.02
C PHE A 8 -13.90 9.87 7.47
N ASP A 9 -12.73 9.33 7.79
CA ASP A 9 -12.15 9.50 9.12
C ASP A 9 -11.74 10.96 9.38
N SER A 10 -11.88 11.40 10.64
CA SER A 10 -11.49 12.74 11.06
C SER A 10 -9.98 12.96 11.03
N VAL A 11 -9.19 11.89 11.20
CA VAL A 11 -7.74 11.89 10.98
C VAL A 11 -7.49 11.52 9.53
N SER A 12 -7.35 12.51 8.65
CA SER A 12 -7.16 12.25 7.23
C SER A 12 -5.69 11.94 6.89
N LEU A 13 -5.48 10.81 6.21
CA LEU A 13 -4.17 10.41 5.68
C LEU A 13 -3.97 10.82 4.21
N ALA A 14 -4.99 11.40 3.57
CA ALA A 14 -4.98 11.76 2.16
C ALA A 14 -4.14 13.01 1.81
N PRO A 15 -4.12 14.10 2.64
CA PRO A 15 -3.44 15.33 2.28
C PRO A 15 -1.92 15.19 2.28
N LEU A 16 -1.25 15.83 1.32
CA LEU A 16 0.22 15.94 1.32
C LEU A 16 0.76 16.63 2.59
N SER A 17 -0.02 17.56 3.17
CA SER A 17 0.31 18.21 4.43
C SER A 17 0.42 17.25 5.62
N PHE A 18 -0.34 16.13 5.62
CA PHE A 18 -0.17 15.08 6.63
C PHE A 18 1.23 14.45 6.54
N TRP A 19 1.68 14.13 5.34
CA TRP A 19 2.98 13.48 5.12
C TRP A 19 4.17 14.40 5.37
N ALA A 20 3.95 15.72 5.29
CA ALA A 20 4.93 16.73 5.63
C ALA A 20 5.11 16.95 7.15
N LYS A 21 4.21 16.43 8.00
CA LYS A 21 4.31 16.49 9.46
C LYS A 21 5.59 15.83 9.97
N SER A 22 6.05 16.24 11.15
CA SER A 22 7.13 15.58 11.88
C SER A 22 6.77 14.13 12.23
N ALA A 23 7.76 13.32 12.54
CA ALA A 23 7.54 11.93 12.96
C ALA A 23 6.67 11.84 14.23
N ALA A 24 6.85 12.74 15.17
CA ALA A 24 6.08 12.77 16.42
C ALA A 24 4.60 13.09 16.21
N GLU A 25 4.30 14.05 15.33
CA GLU A 25 2.91 14.42 14.98
C GLU A 25 2.22 13.28 14.24
N LYS A 26 2.91 12.66 13.26
CA LYS A 26 2.38 11.48 12.56
C LYS A 26 2.13 10.31 13.52
N GLU A 27 3.04 10.06 14.46
CA GLU A 27 2.87 8.99 15.45
C GLU A 27 1.67 9.24 16.36
N HIS A 28 1.41 10.49 16.73
CA HIS A 28 0.20 10.85 17.49
C HIS A 28 -1.06 10.46 16.72
N ASP A 29 -1.17 10.87 15.45
CA ASP A 29 -2.31 10.58 14.58
C ASP A 29 -2.47 9.08 14.33
N PHE A 30 -1.38 8.39 14.03
CA PHE A 30 -1.40 6.94 13.84
C PHE A 30 -1.77 6.17 15.10
N ARG A 31 -1.43 6.67 16.28
CA ARG A 31 -1.84 6.06 17.55
C ARG A 31 -3.35 6.14 17.72
N ILE A 32 -3.98 7.29 17.45
CA ILE A 32 -5.43 7.42 17.47
C ILE A 32 -6.08 6.40 16.54
N LEU A 33 -5.58 6.28 15.30
CA LEU A 33 -6.10 5.30 14.35
C LEU A 33 -5.93 3.87 14.86
N ARG A 34 -4.74 3.51 15.37
CA ARG A 34 -4.50 2.13 15.88
C ARG A 34 -5.38 1.76 17.06
N ASP A 35 -5.59 2.69 17.97
CA ASP A 35 -6.29 2.41 19.22
C ASP A 35 -7.80 2.41 19.05
N GLU A 36 -8.33 3.37 18.29
CA GLU A 36 -9.77 3.63 18.19
C GLU A 36 -10.39 3.13 16.87
N ARG A 37 -9.67 3.29 15.75
CA ARG A 37 -10.19 3.05 14.39
C ARG A 37 -9.16 2.37 13.50
N PRO A 38 -8.76 1.13 13.81
CA PRO A 38 -7.63 0.45 13.13
C PRO A 38 -7.86 0.14 11.66
N VAL A 39 -9.11 0.15 11.23
CA VAL A 39 -9.52 0.09 9.82
C VAL A 39 -10.40 1.31 9.58
N SER A 40 -9.90 2.28 8.84
CA SER A 40 -10.52 3.58 8.64
C SER A 40 -10.63 3.94 7.16
N TRP A 41 -11.70 4.67 6.79
CA TRP A 41 -11.96 5.09 5.41
C TRP A 41 -11.50 6.53 5.21
N HIS A 42 -10.70 6.77 4.19
CA HIS A 42 -10.09 8.06 3.90
C HIS A 42 -10.46 8.55 2.50
N PRO A 43 -10.49 9.89 2.28
CA PRO A 43 -10.68 10.44 0.94
C PRO A 43 -9.53 10.03 0.01
N PRO A 44 -9.69 10.23 -1.30
CA PRO A 44 -8.62 9.97 -2.28
C PRO A 44 -7.33 10.73 -1.93
N ALA A 45 -6.19 10.13 -2.22
CA ALA A 45 -4.89 10.76 -1.97
C ALA A 45 -4.71 12.02 -2.82
N GLU A 46 -4.17 13.08 -2.22
CA GLU A 46 -3.78 14.27 -2.96
C GLU A 46 -2.59 13.98 -3.88
N GLY A 47 -2.56 14.63 -5.05
CA GLY A 47 -1.45 14.53 -6.00
C GLY A 47 -1.53 13.34 -6.96
N SER A 48 -2.64 12.60 -6.97
CA SER A 48 -2.86 11.52 -7.93
C SER A 48 -2.80 11.99 -9.38
N MET A 49 -2.24 11.17 -10.28
CA MET A 49 -2.13 11.48 -11.71
C MET A 49 -3.49 11.47 -12.42
N LEU A 50 -4.42 10.68 -11.93
CA LEU A 50 -5.79 10.61 -12.42
C LEU A 50 -6.74 11.29 -11.45
N PRO A 51 -7.84 11.90 -11.97
CA PRO A 51 -8.91 12.36 -11.09
C PRO A 51 -9.49 11.14 -10.34
N PRO A 52 -9.72 11.25 -9.03
CA PRO A 52 -10.32 10.17 -8.28
C PRO A 52 -11.75 9.89 -8.76
N PRO A 53 -12.23 8.66 -8.63
CA PRO A 53 -13.64 8.36 -8.85
C PRO A 53 -14.53 9.23 -7.94
N GLU A 54 -15.76 9.52 -8.36
CA GLU A 54 -16.70 10.40 -7.63
C GLU A 54 -16.92 9.94 -6.18
N ASP A 55 -16.93 8.62 -5.96
CA ASP A 55 -17.04 8.00 -4.64
C ASP A 55 -15.72 7.32 -4.20
N GLY A 56 -14.59 7.80 -4.71
CA GLY A 56 -13.25 7.27 -4.45
C GLY A 56 -12.79 7.45 -3.00
N GLY A 57 -11.72 6.73 -2.67
CA GLY A 57 -11.09 6.75 -1.37
C GLY A 57 -10.33 5.45 -1.11
N PHE A 58 -9.74 5.34 0.08
CA PHE A 58 -8.99 4.15 0.44
C PHE A 58 -9.20 3.74 1.90
N TRP A 59 -9.02 2.46 2.16
CA TRP A 59 -9.00 1.91 3.49
C TRP A 59 -7.58 1.92 4.05
N ALA A 60 -7.39 2.56 5.20
CA ALA A 60 -6.14 2.48 5.95
C ALA A 60 -6.24 1.37 7.00
N ILE A 61 -5.19 0.54 7.08
CA ILE A 61 -5.06 -0.53 8.06
C ILE A 61 -3.82 -0.22 8.89
N THR A 62 -4.00 0.03 10.18
CA THR A 62 -2.94 0.60 11.03
C THR A 62 -2.42 -0.34 12.12
N ARG A 63 -3.10 -1.44 12.44
CA ARG A 63 -2.60 -2.46 13.37
C ARG A 63 -1.76 -3.51 12.69
N HIS A 64 -0.62 -3.84 13.27
CA HIS A 64 0.28 -4.87 12.74
C HIS A 64 -0.43 -6.22 12.50
N ALA A 65 -1.29 -6.66 13.41
CA ALA A 65 -2.02 -7.92 13.25
C ALA A 65 -2.91 -7.91 12.01
N ASP A 66 -3.58 -6.79 11.73
CA ASP A 66 -4.48 -6.64 10.58
C ASP A 66 -3.68 -6.56 9.27
N VAL A 67 -2.57 -5.82 9.26
CA VAL A 67 -1.63 -5.77 8.12
C VAL A 67 -1.11 -7.17 7.81
N LEU A 68 -0.72 -7.92 8.83
CA LEU A 68 -0.25 -9.31 8.68
C LEU A 68 -1.36 -10.23 8.15
N ALA A 69 -2.59 -10.06 8.59
CA ALA A 69 -3.74 -10.83 8.10
C ALA A 69 -4.02 -10.55 6.61
N VAL A 70 -3.99 -9.28 6.20
CA VAL A 70 -4.16 -8.86 4.80
C VAL A 70 -3.03 -9.43 3.94
N SER A 71 -1.78 -9.29 4.36
CA SER A 71 -0.62 -9.74 3.58
C SER A 71 -0.59 -11.26 3.32
N LYS A 72 -1.24 -12.04 4.19
CA LYS A 72 -1.36 -13.51 4.04
C LYS A 72 -2.53 -13.95 3.17
N ARG A 73 -3.32 -13.03 2.65
CA ARG A 73 -4.53 -13.31 1.87
C ARG A 73 -4.49 -12.71 0.47
N PRO A 74 -3.49 -13.09 -0.38
CA PRO A 74 -3.31 -12.50 -1.71
C PRO A 74 -4.45 -12.82 -2.69
N LYS A 75 -5.33 -13.75 -2.36
CA LYS A 75 -6.54 -14.03 -3.15
C LYS A 75 -7.66 -13.00 -2.93
N ASP A 76 -7.68 -12.38 -1.76
CA ASP A 76 -8.68 -11.38 -1.39
C ASP A 76 -8.14 -9.96 -1.55
N PHE A 77 -6.82 -9.79 -1.37
CA PHE A 77 -6.11 -8.51 -1.44
C PHE A 77 -5.00 -8.61 -2.48
N CYS A 78 -5.31 -8.21 -3.70
CA CYS A 78 -4.41 -8.29 -4.83
C CYS A 78 -3.59 -7.00 -5.00
N SER A 79 -2.44 -7.09 -5.70
CA SER A 79 -1.57 -5.96 -6.02
C SER A 79 -1.61 -5.56 -7.49
N GLY A 80 -2.31 -6.32 -8.32
CA GLY A 80 -2.32 -6.14 -9.78
C GLY A 80 -2.93 -4.83 -10.28
N GLN A 81 -3.63 -4.10 -9.42
CA GLN A 81 -4.15 -2.76 -9.72
C GLN A 81 -3.20 -1.63 -9.28
N GLY A 82 -2.02 -1.98 -8.77
CA GLY A 82 -1.03 -1.05 -8.29
C GLY A 82 -0.69 -1.25 -6.81
N VAL A 83 0.46 -0.71 -6.42
CA VAL A 83 0.97 -0.76 -5.04
C VAL A 83 1.29 0.65 -4.53
N LEU A 84 0.95 1.67 -5.31
CA LEU A 84 1.12 3.07 -4.94
C LEU A 84 -0.18 3.60 -4.32
N PHE A 85 -0.01 4.66 -3.56
CA PHE A 85 -1.10 5.34 -2.86
C PHE A 85 -1.94 6.23 -3.78
N GLU A 86 -1.44 6.50 -4.97
CA GLU A 86 -1.99 7.40 -5.98
C GLU A 86 -2.75 6.63 -7.05
N GLU A 87 -3.77 7.26 -7.61
CA GLU A 87 -4.42 6.76 -8.82
C GLU A 87 -3.49 6.98 -10.03
N ILE A 88 -3.02 5.89 -10.62
CA ILE A 88 -2.08 5.87 -11.73
C ILE A 88 -2.70 5.11 -12.92
N PRO A 89 -2.52 5.59 -14.16
CA PRO A 89 -2.97 4.85 -15.33
C PRO A 89 -2.42 3.43 -15.38
N GLN A 90 -3.28 2.47 -15.74
CA GLN A 90 -2.89 1.05 -15.80
C GLN A 90 -1.70 0.80 -16.73
N GLU A 91 -1.62 1.56 -17.84
CA GLU A 91 -0.51 1.48 -18.78
C GLU A 91 0.84 1.86 -18.14
N VAL A 92 0.83 2.80 -17.20
CA VAL A 92 2.03 3.22 -16.46
C VAL A 92 2.44 2.12 -15.47
N ILE A 93 1.46 1.51 -14.78
CA ILE A 93 1.70 0.39 -13.86
C ILE A 93 2.31 -0.80 -14.63
N GLU A 94 1.77 -1.11 -15.81
CA GLU A 94 2.27 -2.20 -16.67
C GLU A 94 3.67 -1.90 -17.22
N ALA A 95 3.92 -0.66 -17.65
CA ALA A 95 5.22 -0.22 -18.17
C ALA A 95 6.30 -0.24 -17.07
N ALA A 96 5.95 0.07 -15.84
CA ALA A 96 6.87 0.01 -14.70
C ALA A 96 7.31 -1.43 -14.36
N SER A 97 6.58 -2.44 -14.84
CA SER A 97 6.89 -3.89 -14.75
C SER A 97 7.42 -4.35 -13.40
N SER A 98 6.99 -3.71 -12.31
CA SER A 98 7.41 -4.09 -10.97
C SER A 98 6.78 -5.42 -10.56
N PHE A 99 7.60 -6.37 -10.10
CA PHE A 99 7.08 -7.63 -9.55
C PHE A 99 6.17 -7.40 -8.32
N LEU A 100 6.27 -6.24 -7.67
CA LEU A 100 5.43 -5.85 -6.54
C LEU A 100 3.97 -5.59 -6.96
N ALA A 101 3.75 -5.16 -8.21
CA ALA A 101 2.45 -4.89 -8.79
C ALA A 101 1.90 -6.08 -9.60
N LEU A 102 2.38 -7.28 -9.36
CA LEU A 102 1.93 -8.49 -10.03
C LEU A 102 1.22 -9.41 -9.05
N ASP A 103 0.17 -10.06 -9.54
CA ASP A 103 -0.52 -11.16 -8.85
C ASP A 103 -0.14 -12.52 -9.45
N ALA A 104 -0.53 -13.59 -8.77
CA ALA A 104 -0.36 -14.93 -9.30
C ALA A 104 -1.19 -15.11 -10.60
N PRO A 105 -0.68 -15.84 -11.60
CA PRO A 105 0.56 -16.64 -11.60
C PRO A 105 1.83 -15.84 -11.96
N ARG A 106 1.70 -14.63 -12.53
CA ARG A 106 2.84 -13.83 -13.03
C ARG A 106 3.85 -13.52 -11.93
N HIS A 107 3.39 -13.09 -10.75
CA HIS A 107 4.26 -12.86 -9.58
C HIS A 107 5.08 -14.10 -9.24
N THR A 108 4.43 -15.28 -9.18
CA THR A 108 5.10 -16.54 -8.84
C THR A 108 6.18 -16.92 -9.86
N GLN A 109 5.93 -16.68 -11.16
CA GLN A 109 6.89 -16.93 -12.23
C GLN A 109 8.14 -16.04 -12.07
N HIS A 110 7.96 -14.74 -11.84
CA HIS A 110 9.06 -13.79 -11.61
C HIS A 110 9.87 -14.15 -10.36
N MET A 111 9.19 -14.46 -9.25
CA MET A 111 9.85 -14.85 -8.01
C MET A 111 10.65 -16.15 -8.14
N ASN A 112 10.16 -17.11 -8.91
CA ASN A 112 10.90 -18.36 -9.18
C ASN A 112 12.13 -18.10 -10.05
N ALA A 113 12.02 -17.22 -11.06
CA ALA A 113 13.17 -16.80 -11.86
C ALA A 113 14.25 -16.12 -11.01
N ILE A 114 13.87 -15.20 -10.10
CA ILE A 114 14.80 -14.55 -9.19
C ILE A 114 15.47 -15.55 -8.24
N LYS A 115 14.69 -16.49 -7.68
CA LYS A 115 15.23 -17.55 -6.78
C LYS A 115 16.19 -18.50 -7.48
N SER A 116 16.02 -18.72 -8.78
CA SER A 116 16.91 -19.58 -9.59
C SER A 116 18.20 -18.88 -10.02
N MET A 117 18.30 -17.55 -9.86
CA MET A 117 19.53 -16.82 -10.17
C MET A 117 20.61 -17.15 -9.13
N PRO A 118 21.83 -17.54 -9.56
CA PRO A 118 22.91 -17.77 -8.61
C PRO A 118 23.26 -16.46 -7.89
N CYS A 119 22.97 -16.42 -6.60
CA CYS A 119 23.30 -15.27 -5.75
C CYS A 119 24.82 -15.22 -5.55
N ARG A 120 25.52 -14.49 -6.42
CA ARG A 120 26.94 -14.14 -6.25
C ARG A 120 27.09 -12.85 -5.43
N LEU A 121 26.38 -12.71 -4.34
CA LEU A 121 26.67 -11.69 -3.33
C LEU A 121 27.80 -12.24 -2.45
N ASN A 122 29.05 -12.08 -2.89
CA ASN A 122 30.20 -12.15 -2.00
C ASN A 122 30.14 -10.92 -1.08
N LEU A 123 29.46 -11.03 0.02
CA LEU A 123 29.64 -10.14 1.15
C LEU A 123 31.00 -10.49 1.78
N THR A 124 32.08 -9.96 1.21
CA THR A 124 33.37 -9.94 1.88
C THR A 124 33.20 -9.08 3.13
N ARG A 125 33.06 -9.77 4.27
CA ARG A 125 33.14 -9.17 5.59
C ARG A 125 34.50 -8.54 5.71
N THR A 126 34.61 -7.22 5.67
CA THR A 126 35.84 -6.50 5.98
C THR A 126 36.16 -6.78 7.45
N PRO A 127 37.29 -7.42 7.78
CA PRO A 127 37.67 -7.57 9.18
C PRO A 127 37.98 -6.21 9.78
N ALA A 128 37.55 -6.02 11.02
CA ALA A 128 37.82 -4.83 11.81
C ALA A 128 39.32 -4.69 12.15
#